data_79ac1a6dfffa12fb861fcbe9ae017009
#
_entry.id   79ac1a6dfffa12fb861fcbe9ae017009
#
_cell.length_a   1.000
_cell.length_b   1.000
_cell.length_c   1.000
_cell.angle_alpha   90.00
_cell.angle_beta   90.00
_cell.angle_gamma   90.00
#
_symmetry.space_group_name_H-M   'P 1'
#
loop_
_entity.id
_entity.type
_entity.pdbx_description
1 polymer ?
#
loop_
_entity_poly.entity_id
_entity_poly.type
_entity_poly.pdbx_seq_one_letter_code
_entity_poly.pdbx_strand_id
1 'polypeptide(L)'
;VTITGTGTPIPTPDRAGPGVLVTHRSDGRPLDLLIDAGRSTVMRLLGAGSDPGRLDAVFLTHHHSDHLVGLDDVLLTRWVMDRERNLPTLPVVAPDGPCIPFVDGLADRWAEDLAVRASHSGRRDGPSVEPVPFPYPGVPTEVWRADGVRVLAGQVRHEPVHPAVGYRIETPDGVVVVSGDTLVCDEVAELATGADVLVYEAMRFSEIRSLPERRRFILDYHADTVAIGRQAQGLGIPRLVLTHLIPPPGSVADERAFEDDVRSGGYTGDVVVARDLTAVVLG
;
A
#
# COMPACT_ATOMS: atom_id res chain seq x y z
N VAL A 1 -2.42 9.85 -6.92
CA VAL A 1 -2.42 8.86 -5.83
C VAL A 1 -3.84 8.55 -5.46
N THR A 2 -4.23 7.29 -5.46
CA THR A 2 -5.56 6.84 -5.04
C THR A 2 -5.43 5.80 -3.94
N ILE A 3 -6.09 6.02 -2.81
CA ILE A 3 -6.13 5.04 -1.73
C ILE A 3 -7.14 3.97 -2.11
N THR A 4 -6.69 2.80 -2.51
CA THR A 4 -7.56 1.69 -2.93
C THR A 4 -8.16 0.94 -1.76
N GLY A 5 -7.57 1.04 -0.57
CA GLY A 5 -8.13 0.46 0.63
C GLY A 5 -7.58 1.09 1.89
N THR A 6 -8.47 1.37 2.84
CA THR A 6 -8.17 2.07 4.11
C THR A 6 -8.41 1.19 5.33
N GLY A 7 -8.77 -0.08 5.10
CA GLY A 7 -9.09 -1.04 6.16
C GLY A 7 -7.85 -1.67 6.78
N THR A 8 -8.08 -2.54 7.74
CA THR A 8 -7.12 -3.21 8.60
C THR A 8 -7.41 -4.72 8.61
N PRO A 9 -6.69 -5.56 9.38
CA PRO A 9 -7.05 -6.97 9.53
C PRO A 9 -8.51 -7.20 9.96
N ILE A 10 -9.09 -6.26 10.73
CA ILE A 10 -10.50 -6.32 11.13
C ILE A 10 -11.36 -5.69 10.04
N PRO A 11 -12.17 -6.49 9.30
CA PRO A 11 -12.92 -5.98 8.16
C PRO A 11 -14.09 -5.09 8.59
N THR A 12 -14.35 -4.06 7.79
CA THR A 12 -15.58 -3.29 7.82
C THR A 12 -16.19 -3.25 6.42
N PRO A 13 -17.51 -3.15 6.27
CA PRO A 13 -18.17 -3.24 4.96
C PRO A 13 -17.65 -2.22 3.93
N ASP A 14 -17.30 -1.02 4.39
CA ASP A 14 -16.99 0.12 3.51
C ASP A 14 -15.50 0.33 3.25
N ARG A 15 -14.63 -0.53 3.85
CA ARG A 15 -13.18 -0.39 3.75
C ARG A 15 -12.53 -1.67 3.26
N ALA A 16 -11.96 -1.62 2.07
CA ALA A 16 -11.09 -2.67 1.54
C ALA A 16 -9.80 -2.78 2.37
N GLY A 17 -9.11 -3.91 2.28
CA GLY A 17 -7.79 -4.06 2.87
C GLY A 17 -6.77 -3.06 2.29
N PRO A 18 -5.64 -2.84 2.96
CA PRO A 18 -4.67 -1.81 2.59
C PRO A 18 -4.26 -1.87 1.12
N GLY A 19 -4.16 -0.70 0.50
CA GLY A 19 -3.66 -0.57 -0.86
C GLY A 19 -3.61 0.89 -1.31
N VAL A 20 -2.57 1.23 -2.07
CA VAL A 20 -2.37 2.56 -2.66
C VAL A 20 -2.01 2.40 -4.12
N LEU A 21 -2.76 3.04 -5.00
CA LEU A 21 -2.47 3.11 -6.43
C LEU A 21 -1.80 4.46 -6.73
N VAL A 22 -0.60 4.42 -7.28
CA VAL A 22 0.07 5.61 -7.82
C VAL A 22 0.04 5.52 -9.34
N THR A 23 -0.62 6.49 -9.97
CA THR A 23 -0.70 6.60 -11.42
C THR A 23 0.12 7.80 -11.89
N HIS A 24 1.20 7.56 -12.64
CA HIS A 24 1.91 8.62 -13.35
C HIS A 24 1.39 8.72 -14.79
N ARG A 25 1.07 9.94 -15.24
CA ARG A 25 0.55 10.22 -16.58
C ARG A 25 1.61 11.00 -17.37
N SER A 26 2.25 10.32 -18.31
CA SER A 26 3.09 10.94 -19.34
C SER A 26 2.32 11.06 -20.67
N ASP A 27 2.98 11.48 -21.73
CA ASP A 27 2.43 11.53 -23.12
C ASP A 27 2.07 10.13 -23.66
N GLY A 28 2.49 9.07 -23.01
CA GLY A 28 2.22 7.67 -23.35
C GLY A 28 1.05 7.05 -22.57
N ARG A 29 1.09 5.73 -22.45
CA ARG A 29 0.19 4.98 -21.56
C ARG A 29 0.50 5.36 -20.11
N PRO A 30 -0.53 5.59 -19.27
CA PRO A 30 -0.31 5.78 -17.83
C PRO A 30 0.44 4.59 -17.21
N LEU A 31 1.33 4.89 -16.28
CA LEU A 31 2.05 3.93 -15.46
C LEU A 31 1.29 3.75 -14.14
N ASP A 32 0.80 2.55 -13.87
CA ASP A 32 0.03 2.21 -12.67
C ASP A 32 0.87 1.33 -11.73
N LEU A 33 1.21 1.86 -10.55
CA LEU A 33 1.97 1.19 -9.49
C LEU A 33 1.05 0.93 -8.29
N LEU A 34 0.94 -0.33 -7.88
CA LEU A 34 0.13 -0.72 -6.72
C LEU A 34 1.04 -1.02 -5.53
N ILE A 35 0.83 -0.36 -4.40
CA ILE A 35 1.49 -0.64 -3.13
C ILE A 35 0.49 -1.38 -2.24
N ASP A 36 0.81 -2.60 -1.88
CA ASP A 36 -0.02 -3.61 -1.22
C ASP A 36 -1.30 -3.99 -1.98
N ALA A 37 -1.77 -5.20 -1.74
CA ALA A 37 -2.94 -5.78 -2.37
C ALA A 37 -3.82 -6.49 -1.32
N GLY A 38 -4.51 -5.69 -0.52
CA GLY A 38 -5.42 -6.19 0.50
C GLY A 38 -6.74 -6.73 -0.07
N ARG A 39 -7.68 -7.07 0.81
CA ARG A 39 -9.01 -7.55 0.39
C ARG A 39 -9.71 -6.57 -0.53
N SER A 40 -10.36 -7.08 -1.59
CA SER A 40 -11.16 -6.30 -2.56
C SER A 40 -10.34 -5.36 -3.46
N THR A 41 -9.04 -5.53 -3.56
CA THR A 41 -8.14 -4.70 -4.39
C THR A 41 -8.62 -4.60 -5.82
N VAL A 42 -9.00 -5.71 -6.47
CA VAL A 42 -9.50 -5.70 -7.86
C VAL A 42 -10.71 -4.79 -8.03
N MET A 43 -11.67 -4.89 -7.12
CA MET A 43 -12.87 -4.05 -7.18
C MET A 43 -12.55 -2.57 -6.97
N ARG A 44 -11.55 -2.26 -6.16
CA ARG A 44 -11.10 -0.88 -5.93
C ARG A 44 -10.26 -0.33 -7.08
N LEU A 45 -9.46 -1.15 -7.75
CA LEU A 45 -8.78 -0.77 -8.99
C LEU A 45 -9.79 -0.35 -10.06
N LEU A 46 -10.83 -1.16 -10.28
CA LEU A 46 -11.93 -0.82 -11.21
C LEU A 46 -12.62 0.50 -10.81
N GLY A 47 -12.91 0.68 -9.52
CA GLY A 47 -13.47 1.93 -8.99
C GLY A 47 -12.57 3.15 -9.16
N ALA A 48 -11.25 2.96 -9.18
CA ALA A 48 -10.25 4.00 -9.44
C ALA A 48 -10.05 4.30 -10.94
N GLY A 49 -10.74 3.59 -11.84
CA GLY A 49 -10.58 3.72 -13.29
C GLY A 49 -9.30 3.03 -13.82
N SER A 50 -8.76 2.09 -13.04
CA SER A 50 -7.70 1.16 -13.45
C SER A 50 -8.25 -0.27 -13.47
N ASP A 51 -7.40 -1.24 -13.72
CA ASP A 51 -7.72 -2.68 -13.64
C ASP A 51 -6.40 -3.48 -13.50
N PRO A 52 -6.47 -4.77 -13.13
CA PRO A 52 -5.28 -5.60 -12.98
C PRO A 52 -4.41 -5.70 -14.24
N GLY A 53 -5.01 -5.60 -15.44
CA GLY A 53 -4.28 -5.64 -16.72
C GLY A 53 -3.41 -4.40 -16.95
N ARG A 54 -3.72 -3.29 -16.29
CA ARG A 54 -2.98 -2.03 -16.42
C ARG A 54 -1.80 -1.88 -15.48
N LEU A 55 -1.73 -2.72 -14.44
CA LEU A 55 -0.64 -2.63 -13.47
C LEU A 55 0.72 -2.92 -14.13
N ASP A 56 1.68 -2.05 -13.85
CA ASP A 56 3.07 -2.15 -14.29
C ASP A 56 3.95 -2.83 -13.24
N ALA A 57 3.65 -2.63 -11.96
CA ALA A 57 4.30 -3.31 -10.86
C ALA A 57 3.40 -3.32 -9.61
N VAL A 58 3.63 -4.31 -8.75
CA VAL A 58 3.09 -4.37 -7.39
C VAL A 58 4.25 -4.31 -6.40
N PHE A 59 4.09 -3.55 -5.33
CA PHE A 59 5.08 -3.41 -4.26
C PHE A 59 4.46 -3.89 -2.95
N LEU A 60 5.12 -4.79 -2.25
CA LEU A 60 4.63 -5.32 -0.98
C LEU A 60 5.46 -4.75 0.17
N THR A 61 4.79 -4.17 1.15
CA THR A 61 5.46 -3.54 2.30
C THR A 61 5.94 -4.58 3.31
N HIS A 62 5.13 -5.58 3.61
CA HIS A 62 5.42 -6.66 4.55
C HIS A 62 4.43 -7.83 4.35
N HIS A 63 4.55 -8.88 5.18
CA HIS A 63 3.83 -10.14 4.95
C HIS A 63 2.54 -10.33 5.76
N HIS A 64 1.96 -9.30 6.36
CA HIS A 64 0.63 -9.44 6.96
C HIS A 64 -0.43 -9.76 5.90
N SER A 65 -1.36 -10.63 6.26
CA SER A 65 -2.34 -11.18 5.32
C SER A 65 -3.29 -10.13 4.75
N ASP A 66 -3.61 -9.10 5.49
CA ASP A 66 -4.49 -8.03 5.02
C ASP A 66 -3.86 -7.15 3.94
N HIS A 67 -2.52 -7.15 3.82
CA HIS A 67 -1.77 -6.50 2.73
C HIS A 67 -1.58 -7.38 1.50
N LEU A 68 -1.77 -8.70 1.62
CA LEU A 68 -1.41 -9.69 0.58
C LEU A 68 -2.61 -10.45 -0.01
N VAL A 69 -3.70 -10.62 0.76
CA VAL A 69 -4.75 -11.60 0.45
C VAL A 69 -5.49 -11.31 -0.86
N GLY A 70 -5.47 -10.08 -1.36
CA GLY A 70 -6.04 -9.70 -2.63
C GLY A 70 -5.13 -9.93 -3.83
N LEU A 71 -3.86 -10.29 -3.63
CA LEU A 71 -2.91 -10.48 -4.72
C LEU A 71 -3.26 -11.69 -5.59
N ASP A 72 -3.80 -12.77 -5.00
CA ASP A 72 -4.32 -13.90 -5.76
C ASP A 72 -5.39 -13.45 -6.76
N ASP A 73 -6.35 -12.64 -6.31
CA ASP A 73 -7.42 -12.10 -7.16
C ASP A 73 -6.87 -11.18 -8.25
N VAL A 74 -5.89 -10.32 -7.92
CA VAL A 74 -5.22 -9.46 -8.92
C VAL A 74 -4.62 -10.30 -10.04
N LEU A 75 -3.86 -11.36 -9.71
CA LEU A 75 -3.16 -12.18 -10.70
C LEU A 75 -4.13 -13.04 -11.53
N LEU A 76 -5.10 -13.68 -10.89
CA LEU A 76 -6.09 -14.50 -11.58
C LEU A 76 -6.96 -13.66 -12.49
N THR A 77 -7.42 -12.51 -12.02
CA THR A 77 -8.24 -11.60 -12.82
C THR A 77 -7.44 -11.00 -13.98
N ARG A 78 -6.17 -10.59 -13.75
CA ARG A 78 -5.26 -10.15 -14.81
C ARG A 78 -5.14 -11.19 -15.91
N TRP A 79 -4.89 -12.46 -15.56
CA TRP A 79 -4.78 -13.55 -16.51
C TRP A 79 -6.09 -13.82 -17.28
N VAL A 80 -7.24 -13.79 -16.59
CA VAL A 80 -8.54 -13.98 -17.23
C VAL A 80 -8.88 -12.82 -18.17
N MET A 81 -8.53 -11.59 -17.83
CA MET A 81 -8.75 -10.40 -18.65
C MET A 81 -7.83 -10.32 -19.87
N ASP A 82 -6.66 -10.97 -19.83
CA ASP A 82 -5.69 -11.01 -20.94
C ASP A 82 -6.18 -11.89 -22.11
N ARG A 83 -7.17 -11.38 -22.82
CA ARG A 83 -7.76 -12.08 -23.97
C ARG A 83 -6.83 -12.16 -25.17
N GLU A 84 -5.98 -11.15 -25.35
CA GLU A 84 -5.02 -11.05 -26.46
C GLU A 84 -3.72 -11.80 -26.15
N ARG A 85 -3.55 -12.30 -24.94
CA ARG A 85 -2.37 -13.07 -24.46
C ARG A 85 -1.05 -12.29 -24.68
N ASN A 86 -1.08 -11.01 -24.37
CA ASN A 86 0.03 -10.08 -24.62
C ASN A 86 0.41 -9.21 -23.41
N LEU A 87 -0.24 -9.40 -22.27
CA LEU A 87 0.17 -8.70 -21.05
C LEU A 87 1.56 -9.16 -20.62
N PRO A 88 2.45 -8.22 -20.28
CA PRO A 88 3.77 -8.58 -19.78
C PRO A 88 3.67 -9.28 -18.42
N THR A 89 4.73 -10.00 -18.06
CA THR A 89 4.90 -10.51 -16.69
C THR A 89 4.78 -9.37 -15.69
N LEU A 90 4.00 -9.56 -14.64
CA LEU A 90 3.81 -8.55 -13.60
C LEU A 90 4.92 -8.69 -12.54
N PRO A 91 5.82 -7.72 -12.40
CA PRO A 91 6.78 -7.73 -11.31
C PRO A 91 6.08 -7.46 -9.99
N VAL A 92 6.37 -8.29 -8.98
CA VAL A 92 5.97 -8.08 -7.59
C VAL A 92 7.23 -7.85 -6.77
N VAL A 93 7.47 -6.61 -6.44
CA VAL A 93 8.69 -6.14 -5.76
C VAL A 93 8.47 -6.20 -4.24
N ALA A 94 9.34 -6.88 -3.54
CA ALA A 94 9.23 -7.05 -2.09
C ALA A 94 10.60 -7.19 -1.42
N PRO A 95 10.73 -6.85 -0.12
CA PRO A 95 11.94 -7.18 0.61
C PRO A 95 12.13 -8.69 0.68
N ASP A 96 13.38 -9.14 0.60
CA ASP A 96 13.73 -10.56 0.70
C ASP A 96 13.25 -11.13 2.04
N GLY A 97 12.34 -12.11 1.97
CA GLY A 97 11.65 -12.64 3.14
C GLY A 97 10.33 -13.33 2.78
N PRO A 98 9.38 -13.42 3.73
CA PRO A 98 8.14 -14.23 3.57
C PRO A 98 7.25 -13.84 2.39
N CYS A 99 7.31 -12.59 1.88
CA CYS A 99 6.55 -12.17 0.71
C CYS A 99 6.95 -12.94 -0.55
N ILE A 100 8.24 -13.26 -0.70
CA ILE A 100 8.75 -13.90 -1.93
C ILE A 100 8.16 -15.29 -2.13
N PRO A 101 8.29 -16.27 -1.19
CA PRO A 101 7.65 -17.58 -1.38
C PRO A 101 6.12 -17.50 -1.42
N PHE A 102 5.51 -16.48 -0.83
CA PHE A 102 4.06 -16.26 -0.98
C PHE A 102 3.71 -15.95 -2.45
N VAL A 103 4.46 -15.07 -3.11
CA VAL A 103 4.29 -14.71 -4.53
C VAL A 103 4.58 -15.91 -5.42
N ASP A 104 5.68 -16.61 -5.21
CA ASP A 104 6.06 -17.82 -5.99
C ASP A 104 4.97 -18.89 -5.96
N GLY A 105 4.33 -19.10 -4.81
CA GLY A 105 3.30 -20.11 -4.62
C GLY A 105 1.90 -19.70 -5.10
N LEU A 106 1.69 -18.52 -5.70
CA LEU A 106 0.36 -18.06 -6.09
C LEU A 106 -0.30 -18.99 -7.11
N ALA A 107 0.39 -19.31 -8.20
CA ALA A 107 -0.16 -20.18 -9.25
C ALA A 107 -0.45 -21.60 -8.74
N ASP A 108 0.40 -22.13 -7.85
CA ASP A 108 0.25 -23.50 -7.32
C ASP A 108 -1.02 -23.66 -6.48
N ARG A 109 -1.40 -22.65 -5.71
CA ARG A 109 -2.64 -22.68 -4.93
C ARG A 109 -3.89 -22.81 -5.79
N TRP A 110 -3.81 -22.38 -7.05
CA TRP A 110 -4.93 -22.36 -8.00
C TRP A 110 -4.74 -23.33 -9.18
N ALA A 111 -3.80 -24.27 -9.07
CA ALA A 111 -3.39 -25.14 -10.18
C ALA A 111 -4.55 -25.88 -10.87
N GLU A 112 -5.53 -26.39 -10.12
CA GLU A 112 -6.68 -27.09 -10.69
C GLU A 112 -7.61 -26.14 -11.46
N ASP A 113 -7.95 -24.97 -10.92
CA ASP A 113 -8.76 -23.96 -11.60
C ASP A 113 -8.07 -23.46 -12.88
N LEU A 114 -6.78 -23.19 -12.77
CA LEU A 114 -5.96 -22.76 -13.91
C LEU A 114 -5.92 -23.82 -15.01
N ALA A 115 -5.73 -25.09 -14.65
CA ALA A 115 -5.70 -26.21 -15.61
C ALA A 115 -7.04 -26.36 -16.34
N VAL A 116 -8.17 -26.31 -15.63
CA VAL A 116 -9.51 -26.38 -16.22
C VAL A 116 -9.76 -25.24 -17.18
N ARG A 117 -9.49 -23.99 -16.75
CA ARG A 117 -9.67 -22.81 -17.59
C ARG A 117 -8.75 -22.82 -18.81
N ALA A 118 -7.48 -23.19 -18.64
CA ALA A 118 -6.50 -23.28 -19.72
C ALA A 118 -6.95 -24.31 -20.77
N SER A 119 -7.35 -25.52 -20.32
CA SER A 119 -7.85 -26.57 -21.20
C SER A 119 -9.09 -26.14 -21.99
N HIS A 120 -10.06 -25.52 -21.31
CA HIS A 120 -11.31 -25.08 -21.94
C HIS A 120 -11.14 -23.95 -22.93
N SER A 121 -10.26 -22.99 -22.63
CA SER A 121 -9.98 -21.82 -23.49
C SER A 121 -8.91 -22.09 -24.55
N GLY A 122 -8.28 -23.25 -24.55
CA GLY A 122 -7.14 -23.57 -25.42
C GLY A 122 -5.88 -22.77 -25.08
N ARG A 123 -5.79 -22.20 -23.88
CA ARG A 123 -4.58 -21.54 -23.36
C ARG A 123 -3.56 -22.60 -22.92
N ARG A 124 -2.28 -22.25 -23.01
CA ARG A 124 -1.17 -23.08 -22.49
C ARG A 124 -0.33 -22.34 -21.46
N ASP A 125 -0.69 -21.10 -21.20
CA ASP A 125 -0.07 -20.19 -20.25
C ASP A 125 -0.90 -20.11 -18.95
N GLY A 126 -0.25 -19.73 -17.85
CA GLY A 126 -0.86 -19.38 -16.58
C GLY A 126 -0.68 -17.87 -16.28
N PRO A 127 -1.11 -17.40 -15.09
CA PRO A 127 -0.80 -16.08 -14.61
C PRO A 127 0.71 -15.83 -14.64
N SER A 128 1.14 -14.74 -15.26
CA SER A 128 2.55 -14.41 -15.37
C SER A 128 2.90 -13.37 -14.30
N VAL A 129 3.64 -13.80 -13.29
CA VAL A 129 4.13 -12.99 -12.18
C VAL A 129 5.61 -13.28 -11.97
N GLU A 130 6.37 -12.26 -11.63
CA GLU A 130 7.77 -12.36 -11.29
C GLU A 130 8.01 -11.73 -9.91
N PRO A 131 8.37 -12.52 -8.89
CA PRO A 131 8.84 -11.96 -7.63
C PRO A 131 10.20 -11.29 -7.86
N VAL A 132 10.31 -10.03 -7.45
CA VAL A 132 11.52 -9.22 -7.53
C VAL A 132 12.00 -8.91 -6.12
N PRO A 133 12.82 -9.80 -5.52
CA PRO A 133 13.34 -9.59 -4.18
C PRO A 133 14.41 -8.50 -4.17
N PHE A 134 14.46 -7.73 -3.08
CA PHE A 134 15.56 -6.84 -2.78
C PHE A 134 16.06 -7.03 -1.33
N PRO A 135 17.35 -6.84 -1.07
CA PRO A 135 17.88 -6.92 0.29
C PRO A 135 17.22 -5.91 1.22
N TYR A 136 16.92 -6.30 2.46
CA TYR A 136 16.34 -5.37 3.44
C TYR A 136 17.23 -4.12 3.58
N PRO A 137 16.70 -2.92 3.27
CA PRO A 137 17.54 -1.74 3.11
C PRO A 137 17.96 -1.16 4.47
N GLY A 138 19.25 -0.78 4.60
CA GLY A 138 19.74 0.00 5.75
C GLY A 138 19.51 1.50 5.60
N VAL A 139 19.33 1.96 4.36
CA VAL A 139 19.01 3.34 3.96
C VAL A 139 18.08 3.28 2.75
N PRO A 140 17.32 4.36 2.42
CA PRO A 140 16.47 4.37 1.25
C PRO A 140 17.24 3.96 -0.01
N THR A 141 16.84 2.85 -0.63
CA THR A 141 17.53 2.23 -1.77
C THR A 141 16.58 2.04 -2.95
N GLU A 142 17.03 2.37 -4.15
CA GLU A 142 16.23 2.17 -5.36
C GLU A 142 16.01 0.67 -5.62
N VAL A 143 14.74 0.28 -5.74
CA VAL A 143 14.31 -1.10 -5.95
C VAL A 143 13.60 -1.32 -7.27
N TRP A 144 13.19 -0.22 -7.95
CA TRP A 144 12.51 -0.30 -9.24
C TRP A 144 12.57 1.03 -9.98
N ARG A 145 12.52 0.95 -11.33
CA ARG A 145 12.50 2.13 -12.21
C ARG A 145 11.84 1.81 -13.55
N ALA A 146 10.98 2.70 -14.03
CA ALA A 146 10.49 2.74 -15.42
C ALA A 146 9.97 4.14 -15.78
N ASP A 147 10.01 4.52 -17.03
CA ASP A 147 9.35 5.70 -17.62
C ASP A 147 9.55 7.02 -16.83
N GLY A 148 10.77 7.24 -16.32
CA GLY A 148 11.09 8.42 -15.53
C GLY A 148 10.65 8.36 -14.06
N VAL A 149 9.95 7.30 -13.64
CA VAL A 149 9.57 7.04 -12.26
C VAL A 149 10.62 6.16 -11.59
N ARG A 150 10.95 6.49 -10.34
CA ARG A 150 11.84 5.72 -9.46
C ARG A 150 11.09 5.31 -8.21
N VAL A 151 11.31 4.09 -7.75
CA VAL A 151 10.80 3.63 -6.46
C VAL A 151 11.96 3.24 -5.56
N LEU A 152 12.02 3.86 -4.39
CA LEU A 152 12.98 3.51 -3.34
C LEU A 152 12.21 2.82 -2.21
N ALA A 153 12.83 1.80 -1.61
CA ALA A 153 12.37 1.20 -0.37
C ALA A 153 13.22 1.69 0.81
N GLY A 154 12.60 1.96 1.93
CA GLY A 154 13.25 2.24 3.21
C GLY A 154 12.71 1.32 4.30
N GLN A 155 13.56 0.94 5.23
CA GLN A 155 13.10 0.16 6.40
C GLN A 155 12.11 0.97 7.23
N VAL A 156 11.21 0.27 7.91
CA VAL A 156 10.29 0.85 8.89
C VAL A 156 10.23 -0.04 10.13
N ARG A 157 9.60 0.43 11.21
CA ARG A 157 9.56 -0.29 12.50
C ARG A 157 8.19 -0.90 12.74
N HIS A 158 8.06 -2.18 12.44
CA HIS A 158 6.82 -2.93 12.60
C HIS A 158 7.02 -4.28 13.33
N GLU A 159 8.04 -4.36 14.22
CA GLU A 159 8.33 -5.57 14.96
C GLU A 159 7.11 -6.06 15.79
N PRO A 160 6.86 -7.37 15.83
CA PRO A 160 7.76 -8.48 15.44
C PRO A 160 7.75 -8.86 13.95
N VAL A 161 7.05 -8.13 13.08
CA VAL A 161 7.02 -8.39 11.64
C VAL A 161 8.28 -7.84 10.99
N HIS A 162 9.04 -8.73 10.38
CA HIS A 162 10.29 -8.38 9.71
C HIS A 162 10.51 -9.32 8.51
N PRO A 163 10.95 -8.80 7.35
CA PRO A 163 11.15 -7.38 7.04
C PRO A 163 9.84 -6.60 6.86
N ALA A 164 9.88 -5.29 7.13
CA ALA A 164 8.84 -4.33 6.83
C ALA A 164 9.44 -3.05 6.25
N VAL A 165 8.86 -2.52 5.16
CA VAL A 165 9.38 -1.37 4.42
C VAL A 165 8.28 -0.38 4.07
N GLY A 166 8.66 0.90 3.95
CA GLY A 166 7.88 1.90 3.24
C GLY A 166 8.46 2.14 1.85
N TYR A 167 7.69 2.80 0.99
CA TYR A 167 8.11 3.12 -0.37
C TYR A 167 8.07 4.62 -0.64
N ARG A 168 9.10 5.12 -1.32
CA ARG A 168 9.18 6.46 -1.88
C ARG A 168 9.11 6.38 -3.40
N ILE A 169 8.10 6.97 -3.98
CA ILE A 169 7.84 7.01 -5.41
C ILE A 169 8.16 8.42 -5.91
N GLU A 170 9.19 8.55 -6.71
CA GLU A 170 9.61 9.78 -7.33
C GLU A 170 9.17 9.80 -8.79
N THR A 171 8.38 10.80 -9.14
CA THR A 171 7.87 11.04 -10.49
C THR A 171 8.29 12.43 -10.96
N PRO A 172 8.23 12.74 -12.26
CA PRO A 172 8.40 14.10 -12.76
C PRO A 172 7.42 15.13 -12.15
N ASP A 173 6.24 14.66 -11.66
CA ASP A 173 5.19 15.52 -11.10
C ASP A 173 5.36 15.76 -9.59
N GLY A 174 6.23 15.01 -8.92
CA GLY A 174 6.48 15.11 -7.48
C GLY A 174 6.75 13.77 -6.82
N VAL A 175 6.80 13.80 -5.49
CA VAL A 175 7.23 12.70 -4.65
C VAL A 175 6.12 12.25 -3.72
N VAL A 176 5.82 10.96 -3.74
CA VAL A 176 4.87 10.29 -2.85
C VAL A 176 5.61 9.31 -1.96
N VAL A 177 5.30 9.32 -0.67
CA VAL A 177 5.80 8.31 0.27
C VAL A 177 4.62 7.55 0.86
N VAL A 178 4.73 6.23 0.93
CA VAL A 178 3.79 5.32 1.58
C VAL A 178 4.53 4.62 2.71
N SER A 179 4.07 4.82 3.94
CA SER A 179 4.77 4.31 5.13
C SER A 179 4.79 2.78 5.22
N GLY A 180 3.77 2.08 4.69
CA GLY A 180 3.45 0.74 5.18
C GLY A 180 3.01 0.80 6.64
N ASP A 181 2.91 -0.35 7.30
CA ASP A 181 2.64 -0.40 8.74
C ASP A 181 3.93 -0.17 9.53
N THR A 182 3.87 0.71 10.54
CA THR A 182 5.07 1.15 11.25
C THR A 182 4.76 1.98 12.50
N LEU A 183 5.66 2.03 13.44
CA LEU A 183 5.72 3.13 14.41
C LEU A 183 6.08 4.45 13.73
N VAL A 184 5.83 5.58 14.39
CA VAL A 184 6.48 6.84 14.02
C VAL A 184 7.97 6.74 14.35
N CYS A 185 8.83 6.78 13.33
CA CYS A 185 10.27 6.53 13.47
C CYS A 185 11.10 7.42 12.53
N ASP A 186 12.40 7.49 12.80
CA ASP A 186 13.34 8.31 12.03
C ASP A 186 13.52 7.78 10.61
N GLU A 187 13.38 6.47 10.41
CA GLU A 187 13.48 5.81 9.11
C GLU A 187 12.38 6.29 8.14
N VAL A 188 11.14 6.45 8.65
CA VAL A 188 10.07 7.07 7.85
C VAL A 188 10.35 8.54 7.60
N ALA A 189 10.91 9.27 8.57
CA ALA A 189 11.28 10.67 8.39
C ALA A 189 12.35 10.82 7.29
N GLU A 190 13.36 9.95 7.26
CA GLU A 190 14.36 9.92 6.21
C GLU A 190 13.74 9.69 4.84
N LEU A 191 12.89 8.65 4.72
CA LEU A 191 12.20 8.30 3.48
C LEU A 191 11.29 9.44 2.98
N ALA A 192 10.61 10.15 3.89
CA ALA A 192 9.64 11.19 3.60
C ALA A 192 10.24 12.59 3.43
N THR A 193 11.55 12.76 3.62
CA THR A 193 12.21 14.08 3.45
C THR A 193 11.95 14.62 2.04
N GLY A 194 11.35 15.82 1.96
CA GLY A 194 11.02 16.49 0.70
C GLY A 194 9.89 15.82 -0.10
N ALA A 195 9.04 15.00 0.52
CA ALA A 195 7.86 14.46 -0.12
C ALA A 195 6.75 15.50 -0.25
N ASP A 196 6.02 15.47 -1.37
CA ASP A 196 4.83 16.31 -1.60
C ASP A 196 3.59 15.69 -0.94
N VAL A 197 3.51 14.36 -0.91
CA VAL A 197 2.44 13.60 -0.27
C VAL A 197 3.05 12.49 0.58
N LEU A 198 2.64 12.44 1.85
CA LEU A 198 2.93 11.34 2.76
C LEU A 198 1.64 10.58 3.08
N VAL A 199 1.56 9.34 2.61
CA VAL A 199 0.49 8.39 2.95
C VAL A 199 0.97 7.60 4.17
N TYR A 200 0.29 7.76 5.29
CA TYR A 200 0.69 7.16 6.57
C TYR A 200 -0.42 6.27 7.11
N GLU A 201 -0.06 5.07 7.60
CA GLU A 201 -0.96 4.31 8.46
C GLU A 201 -1.25 5.09 9.74
N ALA A 202 -2.41 4.92 10.35
CA ALA A 202 -2.77 5.79 11.46
C ALA A 202 -3.57 5.09 12.56
N MET A 203 -3.06 5.16 13.79
CA MET A 203 -3.74 4.64 14.96
C MET A 203 -4.00 5.74 16.00
N ARG A 204 -5.23 5.85 16.46
CA ARG A 204 -5.61 6.72 17.57
C ARG A 204 -5.25 6.08 18.89
N PHE A 205 -4.07 6.38 19.41
CA PHE A 205 -3.57 5.80 20.67
C PHE A 205 -4.49 6.05 21.87
N SER A 206 -5.15 7.20 21.91
CA SER A 206 -6.13 7.52 22.97
C SER A 206 -7.24 6.47 23.06
N GLU A 207 -7.77 6.01 21.94
CA GLU A 207 -8.80 4.99 21.85
C GLU A 207 -8.27 3.61 22.28
N ILE A 208 -7.10 3.23 21.77
CA ILE A 208 -6.52 1.91 22.07
C ILE A 208 -6.09 1.79 23.55
N ARG A 209 -5.57 2.88 24.13
CA ARG A 209 -5.23 2.92 25.57
C ARG A 209 -6.44 2.75 26.48
N SER A 210 -7.65 3.07 26.01
CA SER A 210 -8.90 2.84 26.75
C SER A 210 -9.34 1.37 26.77
N LEU A 211 -8.80 0.55 25.86
CA LEU A 211 -9.13 -0.88 25.77
C LEU A 211 -8.50 -1.71 26.90
N PRO A 212 -9.02 -2.92 27.17
CA PRO A 212 -8.36 -3.87 28.07
C PRO A 212 -6.91 -4.15 27.67
N GLU A 213 -6.02 -4.31 28.65
CA GLU A 213 -4.58 -4.49 28.46
C GLU A 213 -4.22 -5.52 27.37
N ARG A 214 -4.91 -6.69 27.37
CA ARG A 214 -4.71 -7.74 26.38
C ARG A 214 -4.93 -7.31 24.91
N ARG A 215 -5.48 -6.11 24.66
CA ARG A 215 -5.75 -5.56 23.33
C ARG A 215 -4.83 -4.38 22.98
N ARG A 216 -3.93 -3.99 23.90
CA ARG A 216 -3.06 -2.82 23.74
C ARG A 216 -1.73 -3.14 23.07
N PHE A 217 -1.41 -4.43 22.83
CA PHE A 217 -0.16 -4.84 22.20
C PHE A 217 0.07 -4.19 20.82
N ILE A 218 -1.00 -3.77 20.12
CA ILE A 218 -0.89 -3.08 18.84
C ILE A 218 -0.27 -1.68 18.95
N LEU A 219 -0.23 -1.07 20.16
CA LEU A 219 0.47 0.19 20.40
C LEU A 219 1.99 0.10 20.16
N ASP A 220 2.52 -1.11 20.17
CA ASP A 220 3.96 -1.35 20.09
C ASP A 220 4.49 -1.35 18.65
N TYR A 221 3.57 -1.32 17.62
CA TYR A 221 4.00 -1.44 16.23
C TYR A 221 3.14 -0.66 15.20
N HIS A 222 2.24 0.22 15.65
CA HIS A 222 1.49 1.13 14.80
C HIS A 222 1.72 2.60 15.15
N ALA A 223 1.45 3.51 14.20
CA ALA A 223 1.77 4.93 14.33
C ALA A 223 0.69 5.73 15.06
N ASP A 224 1.07 6.42 16.15
CA ASP A 224 0.20 7.35 16.87
C ASP A 224 -0.11 8.61 16.05
N THR A 225 -1.40 8.91 15.85
CA THR A 225 -1.88 10.05 15.06
C THR A 225 -1.30 11.40 15.51
N VAL A 226 -1.15 11.61 16.82
CA VAL A 226 -0.55 12.84 17.36
C VAL A 226 0.94 12.93 17.00
N ALA A 227 1.66 11.80 17.10
CA ALA A 227 3.07 11.75 16.75
C ALA A 227 3.29 11.88 15.23
N ILE A 228 2.41 11.33 14.40
CA ILE A 228 2.39 11.53 12.95
C ILE A 228 2.31 13.02 12.63
N GLY A 229 1.37 13.73 13.27
CA GLY A 229 1.22 15.19 13.08
C GLY A 229 2.49 15.97 13.40
N ARG A 230 3.17 15.60 14.49
CA ARG A 230 4.43 16.23 14.88
C ARG A 230 5.56 15.97 13.88
N GLN A 231 5.67 14.72 13.42
CA GLN A 231 6.69 14.33 12.43
C GLN A 231 6.44 15.01 11.08
N ALA A 232 5.21 14.99 10.56
CA ALA A 232 4.84 15.62 9.30
C ALA A 232 5.07 17.15 9.33
N GLN A 233 4.79 17.81 10.47
CA GLN A 233 5.09 19.23 10.66
C GLN A 233 6.60 19.48 10.64
N GLY A 234 7.37 18.67 11.34
CA GLY A 234 8.83 18.80 11.40
C GLY A 234 9.50 18.63 10.03
N LEU A 235 8.94 17.79 9.18
CA LEU A 235 9.40 17.53 7.80
C LEU A 235 8.87 18.56 6.79
N GLY A 236 7.91 19.40 7.18
CA GLY A 236 7.27 20.37 6.26
C GLY A 236 6.47 19.69 5.16
N ILE A 237 5.88 18.51 5.41
CA ILE A 237 5.06 17.80 4.44
C ILE A 237 3.88 18.66 4.01
N PRO A 238 3.67 18.94 2.72
CA PRO A 238 2.53 19.75 2.27
C PRO A 238 1.20 19.06 2.49
N ARG A 239 1.13 17.74 2.22
CA ARG A 239 -0.10 16.95 2.32
C ARG A 239 0.13 15.60 2.99
N LEU A 240 -0.63 15.38 4.06
CA LEU A 240 -0.66 14.12 4.82
C LEU A 240 -1.97 13.38 4.54
N VAL A 241 -1.87 12.12 4.12
CA VAL A 241 -3.01 11.23 3.87
C VAL A 241 -2.97 10.10 4.88
N LEU A 242 -4.00 9.96 5.70
CA LEU A 242 -4.12 8.89 6.69
C LEU A 242 -4.87 7.71 6.09
N THR A 243 -4.32 6.51 6.21
CA THR A 243 -4.88 5.23 5.77
C THR A 243 -4.74 4.18 6.86
N HIS A 244 -5.13 2.93 6.60
CA HIS A 244 -5.03 1.83 7.58
C HIS A 244 -5.53 2.27 8.97
N LEU A 245 -6.78 2.78 9.03
CA LEU A 245 -7.27 3.56 10.16
C LEU A 245 -7.64 2.66 11.36
N ILE A 246 -6.99 2.87 12.49
CA ILE A 246 -7.18 2.08 13.73
C ILE A 246 -7.63 3.01 14.90
N PRO A 247 -8.78 2.76 15.52
CA PRO A 247 -9.84 1.82 15.09
C PRO A 247 -10.51 2.30 13.81
N PRO A 248 -11.13 1.40 13.01
CA PRO A 248 -11.87 1.83 11.83
C PRO A 248 -12.95 2.85 12.21
N PRO A 249 -12.96 4.06 11.60
CA PRO A 249 -13.98 5.06 11.90
C PRO A 249 -15.37 4.59 11.42
N GLY A 250 -16.36 4.65 12.29
CA GLY A 250 -17.75 4.29 12.01
C GLY A 250 -18.63 5.50 11.64
N SER A 251 -18.10 6.72 11.73
CA SER A 251 -18.83 7.96 11.48
C SER A 251 -17.90 9.08 10.99
N VAL A 252 -18.49 10.15 10.46
CA VAL A 252 -17.76 11.38 10.11
C VAL A 252 -17.10 12.01 11.35
N ALA A 253 -17.70 11.87 12.53
CA ALA A 253 -17.11 12.38 13.75
C ALA A 253 -15.83 11.60 14.14
N ASP A 254 -15.81 10.29 13.92
CA ASP A 254 -14.63 9.48 14.16
C ASP A 254 -13.51 9.84 13.18
N GLU A 255 -13.83 10.10 11.90
CA GLU A 255 -12.84 10.55 10.92
C GLU A 255 -12.25 11.91 11.32
N ARG A 256 -13.08 12.86 11.75
CA ARG A 256 -12.61 14.17 12.26
C ARG A 256 -11.67 14.00 13.44
N ALA A 257 -11.91 13.05 14.30
CA ALA A 257 -11.07 12.81 15.45
C ALA A 257 -9.65 12.36 15.08
N PHE A 258 -9.44 11.68 13.93
CA PHE A 258 -8.09 11.43 13.38
C PHE A 258 -7.41 12.75 12.95
N GLU A 259 -8.15 13.63 12.27
CA GLU A 259 -7.63 14.95 11.91
C GLU A 259 -7.29 15.79 13.14
N ASP A 260 -8.19 15.82 14.15
CA ASP A 260 -7.99 16.57 15.39
C ASP A 260 -6.74 16.08 16.14
N ASP A 261 -6.50 14.76 16.19
CA ASP A 261 -5.28 14.18 16.78
C ASP A 261 -4.03 14.68 16.04
N VAL A 262 -4.01 14.64 14.70
CA VAL A 262 -2.90 15.14 13.87
C VAL A 262 -2.68 16.65 14.10
N ARG A 263 -3.76 17.44 14.15
CA ARG A 263 -3.70 18.88 14.46
C ARG A 263 -3.13 19.14 15.85
N SER A 264 -3.50 18.32 16.83
CA SER A 264 -2.96 18.44 18.19
C SER A 264 -1.45 18.16 18.26
N GLY A 265 -0.92 17.38 17.31
CA GLY A 265 0.52 17.19 17.08
C GLY A 265 1.23 18.41 16.51
N GLY A 266 0.49 19.46 16.12
CA GLY A 266 1.01 20.72 15.59
C GLY A 266 1.05 20.80 14.07
N TYR A 267 0.53 19.83 13.33
CA TYR A 267 0.55 19.85 11.88
C TYR A 267 -0.43 20.88 11.32
N THR A 268 0.07 21.72 10.41
CA THR A 268 -0.69 22.84 9.80
C THR A 268 -0.92 22.65 8.30
N GLY A 269 -0.29 21.63 7.69
CA GLY A 269 -0.48 21.31 6.28
C GLY A 269 -1.87 20.71 5.96
N ASP A 270 -2.04 20.23 4.75
CA ASP A 270 -3.30 19.60 4.32
C ASP A 270 -3.40 18.18 4.88
N VAL A 271 -4.52 17.87 5.58
CA VAL A 271 -4.80 16.52 6.14
C VAL A 271 -5.97 15.90 5.42
N VAL A 272 -5.78 14.68 4.95
CA VAL A 272 -6.82 13.86 4.35
C VAL A 272 -6.97 12.58 5.15
N VAL A 273 -8.07 12.42 5.87
CA VAL A 273 -8.44 11.11 6.46
C VAL A 273 -9.12 10.31 5.35
N ALA A 274 -8.39 9.34 4.78
CA ALA A 274 -8.84 8.69 3.57
C ALA A 274 -10.05 7.77 3.78
N ARG A 275 -10.88 7.73 2.76
CA ARG A 275 -11.83 6.65 2.48
C ARG A 275 -11.33 5.91 1.25
N ASP A 276 -11.85 4.71 1.05
CA ASP A 276 -11.55 3.97 -0.18
C ASP A 276 -11.88 4.84 -1.40
N LEU A 277 -10.99 4.82 -2.38
CA LEU A 277 -11.02 5.62 -3.61
C LEU A 277 -10.79 7.13 -3.41
N THR A 278 -10.36 7.56 -2.23
CA THR A 278 -9.85 8.92 -2.05
C THR A 278 -8.67 9.14 -2.99
N ALA A 279 -8.78 10.18 -3.84
CA ALA A 279 -7.75 10.52 -4.82
C ALA A 279 -7.09 11.86 -4.48
N VAL A 280 -5.77 11.91 -4.62
CA VAL A 280 -4.93 13.11 -4.42
C VAL A 280 -4.10 13.32 -5.67
N VAL A 281 -4.10 14.52 -6.21
CA VAL A 281 -3.31 14.90 -7.39
C VAL A 281 -2.07 15.66 -6.92
N LEU A 282 -0.91 15.33 -7.50
CA LEU A 282 0.34 16.09 -7.38
C LEU A 282 0.31 17.24 -8.40
N GLY A 283 0.90 18.33 -8.07
CA GLY A 283 0.98 19.52 -8.93
C GLY A 283 0.43 20.76 -8.31
#